data_00f1a93368650b238c0d6c57476e2dab
#
_entry.id   00f1a93368650b238c0d6c57476e2dab
#
_cell.length_a   1.000
_cell.length_b   1.000
_cell.length_c   1.000
_cell.angle_alpha   90.00
_cell.angle_beta   90.00
_cell.angle_gamma   90.00
#
_symmetry.space_group_name_H-M   'P 1'
#
loop_
_entity.id
_entity.type
_entity.pdbx_description
1 polymer ?
#
loop_
_entity_poly.entity_id
_entity_poly.type
_entity_poly.pdbx_seq_one_letter_code
_entity_poly.pdbx_strand_id
1 'polypeptide(L)'
;MSGYFSARDRGRKLVLETDVVIVGSGAGGAVVAAELAEAGREVLVLEEGPRIAPEAYGAMRPAEAIRHAWRDGATTVALGLGNSPSINVTMGRCVGGSSVLTGGVCFRIPEMVHREWVEERGLTSLTARDLSPCFEHVESRIHVEEVPQSMWSNSTRLFAEGAQKCGWPVKPLRRNTNGCRGCGRCNFGCPHQAKRSVDLSYLPQAVDKGACVWSHCLIERLVLKRGRAVGVKGRLLDGKYVRRGSRLEVRANTVIMAAGAWHTPLILKRSGVGGRLVGRNLTLHPAFKVLARFDEPVEGWRGALQAAYVDHFEAAGITLVGLFIPPALVGASTPGIGPEHRKHASMAPNLALFGGIIHDQGGGTIHRSIDREPVVTYRMAARDRARFPTMVRNMAQTFFAAGAREVFLPIFGMGAVDADGLAG
;
A
#
# COMPACT_ATOMS: atom_id res chain seq x y z
N MET A 1 23.71 -16.46 -14.40
CA MET A 1 22.52 -16.10 -15.21
C MET A 1 21.80 -15.01 -14.45
N SER A 2 21.58 -13.85 -15.04
CA SER A 2 20.73 -12.79 -14.49
C SER A 2 19.41 -12.71 -15.26
N GLY A 3 18.35 -12.21 -14.64
CA GLY A 3 17.08 -12.03 -15.34
C GLY A 3 15.85 -12.35 -14.51
N TYR A 4 14.71 -12.32 -15.22
CA TYR A 4 13.41 -12.67 -14.67
C TYR A 4 13.02 -14.07 -15.11
N PHE A 5 12.66 -14.90 -14.16
CA PHE A 5 12.26 -16.29 -14.36
C PHE A 5 10.87 -16.56 -13.78
N SER A 6 10.19 -17.55 -14.33
CA SER A 6 8.93 -18.04 -13.79
C SER A 6 9.08 -19.49 -13.35
N ALA A 7 8.72 -19.77 -12.11
CA ALA A 7 8.65 -21.15 -11.62
C ALA A 7 7.48 -21.96 -12.24
N ARG A 8 6.52 -21.26 -12.87
CA ARG A 8 5.41 -21.84 -13.60
C ARG A 8 5.89 -22.70 -14.80
N ASP A 9 6.99 -22.28 -15.43
CA ASP A 9 7.56 -22.93 -16.62
C ASP A 9 8.53 -24.04 -16.27
N ARG A 10 8.65 -24.38 -14.99
CA ARG A 10 9.56 -25.41 -14.48
C ARG A 10 8.83 -26.68 -14.06
N GLY A 11 9.60 -27.76 -13.90
CA GLY A 11 9.09 -29.02 -13.35
C GLY A 11 8.55 -28.88 -11.92
N ARG A 12 8.17 -29.99 -11.29
CA ARG A 12 7.63 -29.97 -9.92
C ARG A 12 8.69 -29.75 -8.84
N LYS A 13 9.97 -29.87 -9.16
CA LYS A 13 11.07 -29.66 -8.21
C LYS A 13 11.99 -28.59 -8.73
N LEU A 14 12.22 -27.57 -7.91
CA LEU A 14 13.20 -26.50 -8.17
C LEU A 14 14.15 -26.41 -6.97
N VAL A 15 15.43 -26.61 -7.22
CA VAL A 15 16.50 -26.45 -6.22
C VAL A 15 17.48 -25.43 -6.76
N LEU A 16 17.73 -24.38 -5.98
CA LEU A 16 18.63 -23.28 -6.31
C LEU A 16 19.65 -23.07 -5.20
N GLU A 17 20.76 -22.46 -5.55
CA GLU A 17 21.80 -22.04 -4.63
C GLU A 17 22.26 -20.63 -4.98
N THR A 18 22.56 -19.81 -3.97
CA THR A 18 22.98 -18.42 -4.13
C THR A 18 23.70 -17.94 -2.88
N ASP A 19 24.39 -16.81 -2.96
CA ASP A 19 24.96 -16.18 -1.78
C ASP A 19 23.86 -15.52 -0.92
N VAL A 20 22.97 -14.75 -1.54
CA VAL A 20 21.89 -14.06 -0.83
C VAL A 20 20.53 -14.40 -1.45
N VAL A 21 19.62 -14.95 -0.64
CA VAL A 21 18.21 -15.11 -1.03
C VAL A 21 17.34 -14.08 -0.34
N ILE A 22 16.51 -13.40 -1.13
CA ILE A 22 15.54 -12.39 -0.66
C ILE A 22 14.13 -12.92 -0.88
N VAL A 23 13.33 -12.98 0.17
CA VAL A 23 11.94 -13.45 0.11
C VAL A 23 11.00 -12.25 0.02
N GLY A 24 10.45 -12.03 -1.15
CA GLY A 24 9.57 -10.91 -1.52
C GLY A 24 10.28 -9.85 -2.36
N SER A 25 9.64 -9.46 -3.44
CA SER A 25 10.13 -8.48 -4.43
C SER A 25 9.51 -7.09 -4.27
N GLY A 26 8.83 -6.84 -3.15
CA GLY A 26 8.24 -5.53 -2.83
C GLY A 26 9.30 -4.46 -2.54
N ALA A 27 8.86 -3.28 -2.07
CA ALA A 27 9.74 -2.12 -1.86
C ALA A 27 11.02 -2.45 -1.08
N GLY A 28 10.91 -3.13 0.08
CA GLY A 28 12.08 -3.48 0.88
C GLY A 28 13.00 -4.48 0.21
N GLY A 29 12.43 -5.55 -0.39
CA GLY A 29 13.24 -6.59 -1.04
C GLY A 29 13.94 -6.11 -2.30
N ALA A 30 13.29 -5.27 -3.10
CA ALA A 30 13.85 -4.73 -4.33
C ALA A 30 15.02 -3.77 -4.08
N VAL A 31 14.90 -2.91 -3.07
CA VAL A 31 15.99 -1.99 -2.67
C VAL A 31 17.21 -2.79 -2.24
N VAL A 32 17.03 -3.73 -1.32
CA VAL A 32 18.14 -4.56 -0.83
C VAL A 32 18.74 -5.42 -1.96
N ALA A 33 17.91 -5.90 -2.90
CA ALA A 33 18.40 -6.65 -4.06
C ALA A 33 19.32 -5.81 -4.94
N ALA A 34 18.93 -4.56 -5.22
CA ALA A 34 19.74 -3.67 -6.04
C ALA A 34 21.05 -3.28 -5.36
N GLU A 35 21.00 -2.86 -4.10
CA GLU A 35 22.20 -2.48 -3.34
C GLU A 35 23.20 -3.63 -3.19
N LEU A 36 22.73 -4.85 -2.93
CA LEU A 36 23.61 -6.02 -2.81
C LEU A 36 24.17 -6.48 -4.16
N ALA A 37 23.35 -6.45 -5.23
CA ALA A 37 23.84 -6.79 -6.57
C ALA A 37 24.85 -5.74 -7.06
N GLU A 38 24.66 -4.46 -6.79
CA GLU A 38 25.60 -3.39 -7.10
C GLU A 38 26.92 -3.56 -6.33
N ALA A 39 26.84 -4.09 -5.10
CA ALA A 39 28.03 -4.48 -4.30
C ALA A 39 28.67 -5.82 -4.75
N GLY A 40 28.23 -6.38 -5.89
CA GLY A 40 28.83 -7.60 -6.47
C GLY A 40 28.40 -8.91 -5.79
N ARG A 41 27.32 -8.91 -4.98
CA ARG A 41 26.81 -10.14 -4.34
C ARG A 41 25.90 -10.91 -5.32
N GLU A 42 25.96 -12.23 -5.25
CA GLU A 42 25.02 -13.09 -5.97
C GLU A 42 23.65 -13.09 -5.28
N VAL A 43 22.64 -12.45 -5.93
CA VAL A 43 21.32 -12.19 -5.34
C VAL A 43 20.24 -12.94 -6.08
N LEU A 44 19.41 -13.66 -5.31
CA LEU A 44 18.21 -14.34 -5.78
C LEU A 44 16.99 -13.78 -5.06
N VAL A 45 16.05 -13.19 -5.80
CA VAL A 45 14.76 -12.70 -5.28
C VAL A 45 13.67 -13.71 -5.60
N LEU A 46 12.88 -14.09 -4.60
CA LEU A 46 11.75 -15.01 -4.73
C LEU A 46 10.44 -14.27 -4.49
N GLU A 47 9.58 -14.26 -5.48
CA GLU A 47 8.26 -13.60 -5.43
C GLU A 47 7.14 -14.64 -5.59
N GLU A 48 6.12 -14.53 -4.75
CA GLU A 48 4.95 -15.41 -4.80
C GLU A 48 4.08 -15.12 -6.03
N GLY A 49 3.88 -13.85 -6.35
CA GLY A 49 3.01 -13.41 -7.42
C GLY A 49 3.60 -13.55 -8.82
N PRO A 50 2.80 -13.28 -9.85
CA PRO A 50 3.28 -13.24 -11.24
C PRO A 50 4.15 -12.01 -11.50
N ARG A 51 5.01 -12.10 -12.51
CA ARG A 51 5.52 -10.91 -13.20
C ARG A 51 4.49 -10.48 -14.23
N ILE A 52 3.98 -9.27 -14.11
CA ILE A 52 3.07 -8.65 -15.07
C ILE A 52 3.90 -7.66 -15.87
N ALA A 53 3.92 -7.83 -17.19
CA ALA A 53 4.61 -6.88 -18.06
C ALA A 53 3.95 -5.49 -17.93
N PRO A 54 4.73 -4.41 -17.85
CA PRO A 54 4.17 -3.07 -17.64
C PRO A 54 3.12 -2.67 -18.70
N GLU A 55 3.32 -3.09 -19.94
CA GLU A 55 2.42 -2.86 -21.07
C GLU A 55 1.04 -3.53 -20.87
N ALA A 56 1.02 -4.67 -20.18
CA ALA A 56 -0.21 -5.42 -19.91
C ALA A 56 -1.20 -4.63 -19.02
N TYR A 57 -0.71 -3.77 -18.14
CA TYR A 57 -1.57 -2.92 -17.31
C TYR A 57 -2.46 -1.97 -18.12
N GLY A 58 -2.02 -1.56 -19.33
CA GLY A 58 -2.81 -0.73 -20.23
C GLY A 58 -4.06 -1.44 -20.76
N ALA A 59 -3.95 -2.73 -21.03
CA ALA A 59 -5.03 -3.56 -21.56
C ALA A 59 -5.97 -4.08 -20.45
N MET A 60 -5.52 -4.18 -19.20
CA MET A 60 -6.33 -4.71 -18.09
C MET A 60 -7.42 -3.74 -17.67
N ARG A 61 -8.63 -4.24 -17.50
CA ARG A 61 -9.68 -3.56 -16.75
C ARG A 61 -9.34 -3.56 -15.26
N PRO A 62 -9.86 -2.60 -14.44
CA PRO A 62 -9.62 -2.57 -13.00
C PRO A 62 -9.90 -3.91 -12.29
N ALA A 63 -10.99 -4.59 -12.64
CA ALA A 63 -11.34 -5.90 -12.07
C ALA A 63 -10.30 -7.00 -12.40
N GLU A 64 -9.68 -6.93 -13.58
CA GLU A 64 -8.63 -7.88 -13.98
C GLU A 64 -7.33 -7.60 -13.21
N ALA A 65 -6.95 -6.35 -13.05
CA ALA A 65 -5.81 -5.96 -12.23
C ALA A 65 -6.01 -6.40 -10.77
N ILE A 66 -7.20 -6.19 -10.20
CA ILE A 66 -7.56 -6.67 -8.85
C ILE A 66 -7.42 -8.20 -8.78
N ARG A 67 -7.94 -8.91 -9.77
CA ARG A 67 -7.88 -10.38 -9.80
C ARG A 67 -6.46 -10.93 -9.88
N HIS A 68 -5.57 -10.29 -10.64
CA HIS A 68 -4.26 -10.87 -10.99
C HIS A 68 -3.11 -10.32 -10.15
N ALA A 69 -3.15 -9.04 -9.76
CA ALA A 69 -2.06 -8.37 -9.07
C ALA A 69 -2.32 -8.17 -7.57
N TRP A 70 -3.58 -8.10 -7.13
CA TRP A 70 -3.91 -7.95 -5.72
C TRP A 70 -4.00 -9.31 -5.01
N ARG A 71 -3.52 -9.35 -3.78
CA ARG A 71 -3.67 -10.52 -2.93
C ARG A 71 -5.14 -10.80 -2.68
N ASP A 72 -5.55 -12.03 -2.95
CA ASP A 72 -6.92 -12.55 -2.80
C ASP A 72 -8.03 -11.60 -3.30
N GLY A 73 -7.75 -10.90 -4.41
CA GLY A 73 -8.71 -9.97 -5.00
C GLY A 73 -9.01 -8.75 -4.11
N ALA A 74 -8.03 -8.31 -3.30
CA ALA A 74 -8.13 -7.20 -2.34
C ALA A 74 -9.10 -7.46 -1.16
N THR A 75 -9.33 -8.73 -0.78
CA THR A 75 -10.26 -9.12 0.29
C THR A 75 -9.59 -9.52 1.60
N THR A 76 -8.30 -9.20 1.79
CA THR A 76 -7.59 -9.46 3.05
C THR A 76 -8.05 -8.51 4.16
N VAL A 77 -8.35 -9.04 5.34
CA VAL A 77 -8.96 -8.28 6.44
C VAL A 77 -8.19 -8.49 7.74
N ALA A 78 -7.92 -7.40 8.45
CA ALA A 78 -7.59 -7.43 9.86
C ALA A 78 -8.90 -7.38 10.67
N LEU A 79 -9.19 -8.44 11.40
CA LEU A 79 -10.43 -8.59 12.17
C LEU A 79 -10.41 -7.68 13.38
N GLY A 80 -11.39 -6.80 13.50
CA GLY A 80 -11.55 -5.90 14.64
C GLY A 80 -11.90 -6.66 15.90
N LEU A 81 -11.28 -6.31 17.01
CA LEU A 81 -11.58 -6.86 18.35
C LEU A 81 -12.22 -5.81 19.26
N GLY A 82 -13.26 -6.20 19.98
CA GLY A 82 -14.04 -5.30 20.85
C GLY A 82 -14.69 -4.20 20.02
N ASN A 83 -14.48 -2.95 20.37
CA ASN A 83 -15.03 -1.78 19.67
C ASN A 83 -14.17 -1.32 18.47
N SER A 84 -13.27 -2.16 17.97
CA SER A 84 -12.43 -1.83 16.82
C SER A 84 -13.10 -2.28 15.53
N PRO A 85 -13.08 -1.46 14.47
CA PRO A 85 -13.57 -1.89 13.16
C PRO A 85 -12.67 -2.97 12.56
N SER A 86 -13.24 -3.84 11.75
CA SER A 86 -12.44 -4.65 10.84
C SER A 86 -11.91 -3.78 9.71
N ILE A 87 -10.63 -3.93 9.38
CA ILE A 87 -9.95 -3.10 8.39
C ILE A 87 -9.58 -3.95 7.19
N ASN A 88 -10.05 -3.55 6.01
CA ASN A 88 -9.61 -4.16 4.77
C ASN A 88 -8.19 -3.69 4.43
N VAL A 89 -7.25 -4.63 4.36
CA VAL A 89 -5.82 -4.38 4.08
C VAL A 89 -5.50 -4.89 2.69
N THR A 90 -5.44 -3.99 1.74
CA THR A 90 -5.13 -4.33 0.35
C THR A 90 -3.62 -4.46 0.14
N MET A 91 -3.20 -5.56 -0.47
CA MET A 91 -1.79 -5.86 -0.70
C MET A 91 -1.54 -6.34 -2.13
N GLY A 92 -0.36 -6.02 -2.67
CA GLY A 92 0.09 -6.57 -3.95
C GLY A 92 0.62 -8.00 -3.78
N ARG A 93 0.32 -8.82 -4.79
CA ARG A 93 0.91 -10.13 -5.01
C ARG A 93 1.37 -10.24 -6.46
N CYS A 94 2.45 -9.59 -6.75
CA CYS A 94 3.11 -9.54 -8.05
C CYS A 94 4.57 -9.12 -7.87
N VAL A 95 5.39 -9.29 -8.88
CA VAL A 95 6.75 -8.74 -8.89
C VAL A 95 6.66 -7.22 -8.74
N GLY A 96 7.39 -6.67 -7.76
CA GLY A 96 7.29 -5.29 -7.30
C GLY A 96 6.35 -5.09 -6.11
N GLY A 97 5.56 -6.11 -5.73
CA GLY A 97 4.68 -6.09 -4.55
C GLY A 97 3.67 -4.95 -4.56
N SER A 98 3.34 -4.44 -3.39
CA SER A 98 2.36 -3.35 -3.24
C SER A 98 2.80 -2.03 -3.87
N SER A 99 4.09 -1.79 -4.12
CA SER A 99 4.57 -0.57 -4.78
C SER A 99 3.95 -0.36 -6.17
N VAL A 100 3.62 -1.47 -6.86
CA VAL A 100 2.95 -1.45 -8.17
C VAL A 100 1.52 -0.94 -8.10
N LEU A 101 0.86 -1.09 -6.94
CA LEU A 101 -0.58 -0.90 -6.77
C LEU A 101 -0.93 0.28 -5.85
N THR A 102 0.05 1.01 -5.35
CA THR A 102 -0.15 2.23 -4.55
C THR A 102 -0.36 3.46 -5.42
N GLY A 103 -0.82 4.56 -4.80
CA GLY A 103 -0.89 5.88 -5.43
C GLY A 103 0.48 6.47 -5.77
N GLY A 104 1.56 5.92 -5.23
CA GLY A 104 2.92 6.40 -5.44
C GLY A 104 3.30 7.59 -4.56
N VAL A 105 2.55 7.86 -3.50
CA VAL A 105 2.86 8.92 -2.55
C VAL A 105 4.13 8.58 -1.77
N CYS A 106 5.03 9.55 -1.67
CA CYS A 106 6.29 9.45 -0.98
C CYS A 106 6.39 10.55 0.08
N PHE A 107 6.28 10.17 1.34
CA PHE A 107 6.59 11.03 2.48
C PHE A 107 7.93 10.61 3.07
N ARG A 108 8.72 11.59 3.51
CA ARG A 108 9.78 11.33 4.49
C ARG A 108 9.13 11.08 5.84
N ILE A 109 9.83 10.44 6.76
CA ILE A 109 9.33 10.18 8.10
C ILE A 109 9.01 11.52 8.78
N PRO A 110 7.78 11.76 9.27
CA PRO A 110 7.45 12.97 10.01
C PRO A 110 8.30 13.11 11.26
N GLU A 111 8.64 14.35 11.63
CA GLU A 111 9.52 14.62 12.78
C GLU A 111 8.98 14.02 14.08
N MET A 112 7.68 14.08 14.31
CA MET A 112 7.04 13.49 15.48
C MET A 112 7.24 11.97 15.55
N VAL A 113 7.18 11.28 14.41
CA VAL A 113 7.38 9.82 14.33
C VAL A 113 8.85 9.48 14.53
N HIS A 114 9.75 10.26 13.95
CA HIS A 114 11.19 10.08 14.16
C HIS A 114 11.56 10.27 15.65
N ARG A 115 10.98 11.26 16.31
CA ARG A 115 11.18 11.50 17.76
C ARG A 115 10.66 10.32 18.58
N GLU A 116 9.46 9.78 18.27
CA GLU A 116 8.93 8.56 18.90
C GLU A 116 9.92 7.40 18.75
N TRP A 117 10.52 7.21 17.56
CA TRP A 117 11.50 6.15 17.34
C TRP A 117 12.75 6.32 18.21
N VAL A 118 13.27 7.53 18.34
CA VAL A 118 14.47 7.80 19.12
C VAL A 118 14.19 7.72 20.62
N GLU A 119 13.15 8.42 21.08
CA GLU A 119 12.86 8.59 22.52
C GLU A 119 12.14 7.40 23.14
N GLU A 120 11.13 6.85 22.43
CA GLU A 120 10.31 5.78 22.99
C GLU A 120 10.79 4.37 22.59
N ARG A 121 11.42 4.23 21.42
CA ARG A 121 11.88 2.93 20.89
C ARG A 121 13.39 2.74 21.02
N GLY A 122 14.12 3.75 21.45
CA GLY A 122 15.55 3.67 21.68
C GLY A 122 16.41 3.56 20.41
N LEU A 123 15.88 3.99 19.24
CA LEU A 123 16.62 3.94 17.96
C LEU A 123 17.56 5.14 17.80
N THR A 124 18.40 5.38 18.79
CA THR A 124 19.30 6.54 18.89
C THR A 124 20.35 6.60 17.78
N SER A 125 20.65 5.49 17.12
CA SER A 125 21.59 5.43 15.99
C SER A 125 20.98 5.89 14.66
N LEU A 126 19.67 6.08 14.57
CA LEU A 126 18.98 6.53 13.37
C LEU A 126 18.69 8.04 13.48
N THR A 127 19.73 8.86 13.41
CA THR A 127 19.53 10.32 13.45
C THR A 127 18.91 10.85 12.15
N ALA A 128 18.27 12.01 12.21
CA ALA A 128 17.76 12.68 11.01
C ALA A 128 18.89 12.96 9.99
N ARG A 129 20.10 13.20 10.46
CA ARG A 129 21.29 13.39 9.63
C ARG A 129 21.68 12.11 8.88
N ASP A 130 21.59 10.94 9.54
CA ASP A 130 21.94 9.66 8.92
C ASP A 130 20.88 9.22 7.93
N LEU A 131 19.62 9.57 8.17
CA LEU A 131 18.49 9.19 7.29
C LEU A 131 18.37 10.09 6.05
N SER A 132 18.77 11.38 6.12
CA SER A 132 18.61 12.32 4.99
C SER A 132 19.27 11.83 3.70
N PRO A 133 20.54 11.38 3.69
CA PRO A 133 21.16 10.84 2.48
C PRO A 133 20.45 9.61 1.93
N CYS A 134 19.90 8.76 2.82
CA CYS A 134 19.12 7.58 2.42
C CYS A 134 17.82 7.99 1.72
N PHE A 135 17.12 9.01 2.25
CA PHE A 135 15.92 9.52 1.58
C PHE A 135 16.26 10.12 0.21
N GLU A 136 17.28 10.94 0.12
CA GLU A 136 17.71 11.58 -1.13
C GLU A 136 18.09 10.54 -2.19
N HIS A 137 18.84 9.52 -1.78
CA HIS A 137 19.22 8.40 -2.64
C HIS A 137 17.99 7.66 -3.19
N VAL A 138 17.05 7.29 -2.31
CA VAL A 138 15.82 6.59 -2.73
C VAL A 138 14.96 7.49 -3.60
N GLU A 139 14.73 8.75 -3.20
CA GLU A 139 13.92 9.72 -3.93
C GLU A 139 14.46 9.94 -5.35
N SER A 140 15.78 10.04 -5.49
CA SER A 140 16.43 10.13 -6.81
C SER A 140 16.20 8.88 -7.66
N ARG A 141 16.40 7.68 -7.08
CA ARG A 141 16.27 6.40 -7.83
C ARG A 141 14.84 6.10 -8.28
N ILE A 142 13.85 6.46 -7.49
CA ILE A 142 12.44 6.26 -7.85
C ILE A 142 11.78 7.50 -8.44
N HIS A 143 12.54 8.55 -8.68
CA HIS A 143 12.10 9.81 -9.30
C HIS A 143 10.93 10.44 -8.54
N VAL A 144 11.19 10.89 -7.31
CA VAL A 144 10.18 11.56 -6.48
C VAL A 144 10.10 13.04 -6.84
N GLU A 145 8.91 13.46 -7.27
CA GLU A 145 8.62 14.85 -7.67
C GLU A 145 7.32 15.34 -7.05
N GLU A 146 7.15 16.64 -6.91
CA GLU A 146 5.89 17.25 -6.52
C GLU A 146 4.85 17.13 -7.63
N VAL A 147 3.59 16.89 -7.25
CA VAL A 147 2.48 16.87 -8.20
C VAL A 147 2.10 18.31 -8.55
N PRO A 148 2.30 18.76 -9.80
CA PRO A 148 1.96 20.12 -10.18
C PRO A 148 0.46 20.35 -10.11
N GLN A 149 0.03 21.56 -9.79
CA GLN A 149 -1.39 21.91 -9.64
C GLN A 149 -2.20 21.66 -10.93
N SER A 150 -1.56 21.73 -12.10
CA SER A 150 -2.20 21.38 -13.38
C SER A 150 -2.68 19.94 -13.46
N MET A 151 -2.07 19.04 -12.64
CA MET A 151 -2.43 17.62 -12.55
C MET A 151 -3.41 17.32 -11.40
N TRP A 152 -3.84 18.31 -10.65
CA TRP A 152 -4.84 18.10 -9.60
C TRP A 152 -6.21 17.80 -10.23
N SER A 153 -6.86 16.75 -9.75
CA SER A 153 -8.22 16.43 -10.14
C SER A 153 -9.19 17.51 -9.63
N ASN A 154 -10.36 17.66 -10.26
CA ASN A 154 -11.39 18.58 -9.76
C ASN A 154 -11.80 18.26 -8.32
N SER A 155 -11.86 16.97 -7.96
CA SER A 155 -12.10 16.56 -6.57
C SER A 155 -11.06 17.14 -5.60
N THR A 156 -9.77 17.07 -5.97
CA THR A 156 -8.68 17.66 -5.18
C THR A 156 -8.76 19.17 -5.14
N ARG A 157 -9.11 19.83 -6.26
CA ARG A 157 -9.24 21.30 -6.32
C ARG A 157 -10.36 21.80 -5.42
N LEU A 158 -11.55 21.18 -5.47
CA LEU A 158 -12.67 21.52 -4.59
C LEU A 158 -12.32 21.35 -3.12
N PHE A 159 -11.66 20.25 -2.77
CA PHE A 159 -11.22 20.06 -1.39
C PHE A 159 -10.18 21.12 -0.97
N ALA A 160 -9.22 21.41 -1.84
CA ALA A 160 -8.20 22.44 -1.57
C ALA A 160 -8.82 23.82 -1.37
N GLU A 161 -9.79 24.22 -2.20
CA GLU A 161 -10.54 25.46 -2.05
C GLU A 161 -11.28 25.52 -0.70
N GLY A 162 -11.97 24.45 -0.34
CA GLY A 162 -12.67 24.37 0.93
C GLY A 162 -11.72 24.41 2.12
N ALA A 163 -10.59 23.70 2.06
CA ALA A 163 -9.58 23.74 3.11
C ALA A 163 -8.97 25.13 3.31
N GLN A 164 -8.70 25.84 2.22
CA GLN A 164 -8.24 27.24 2.29
C GLN A 164 -9.27 28.18 2.92
N LYS A 165 -10.57 28.02 2.58
CA LYS A 165 -11.66 28.77 3.24
C LYS A 165 -11.76 28.46 4.74
N CYS A 166 -11.39 27.25 5.16
CA CYS A 166 -11.30 26.86 6.57
C CYS A 166 -9.99 27.35 7.25
N GLY A 167 -9.07 28.00 6.53
CA GLY A 167 -7.78 28.44 7.06
C GLY A 167 -6.74 27.34 7.15
N TRP A 168 -6.90 26.20 6.46
CA TRP A 168 -5.96 25.08 6.50
C TRP A 168 -5.07 25.08 5.26
N PRO A 169 -3.73 25.20 5.42
CA PRO A 169 -2.80 25.16 4.31
C PRO A 169 -2.87 23.82 3.55
N VAL A 170 -2.91 23.91 2.23
CA VAL A 170 -2.89 22.73 1.33
C VAL A 170 -1.52 22.65 0.67
N LYS A 171 -0.90 21.48 0.74
CA LYS A 171 0.42 21.20 0.18
C LYS A 171 0.32 20.22 -0.99
N PRO A 172 1.15 20.36 -2.04
CA PRO A 172 1.26 19.35 -3.07
C PRO A 172 1.86 18.07 -2.48
N LEU A 173 1.34 16.92 -2.92
CA LEU A 173 1.94 15.62 -2.62
C LEU A 173 3.19 15.41 -3.47
N ARG A 174 4.16 14.70 -2.92
CA ARG A 174 5.31 14.15 -3.66
C ARG A 174 5.03 12.71 -4.05
N ARG A 175 5.37 12.35 -5.29
CA ARG A 175 5.10 11.03 -5.84
C ARG A 175 6.27 10.51 -6.66
N ASN A 176 6.46 9.20 -6.67
CA ASN A 176 7.47 8.55 -7.50
C ASN A 176 6.98 8.44 -8.96
N THR A 177 6.94 9.55 -9.67
CA THR A 177 6.46 9.62 -11.05
C THR A 177 7.43 10.36 -11.97
N ASN A 178 7.50 9.90 -13.20
CA ASN A 178 8.24 10.56 -14.29
C ASN A 178 7.34 10.60 -15.53
N GLY A 179 6.92 11.78 -15.96
CA GLY A 179 6.03 11.95 -17.11
C GLY A 179 4.61 11.43 -16.88
N CYS A 180 4.04 11.65 -15.68
CA CYS A 180 2.67 11.26 -15.36
C CYS A 180 1.67 11.91 -16.33
N ARG A 181 0.72 11.13 -16.86
CA ARG A 181 -0.33 11.58 -17.80
C ARG A 181 -1.70 11.77 -17.15
N GLY A 182 -1.82 11.69 -15.82
CA GLY A 182 -3.07 11.92 -15.11
C GLY A 182 -4.18 10.90 -15.37
N CYS A 183 -3.86 9.68 -15.80
CA CYS A 183 -4.87 8.66 -16.14
C CYS A 183 -5.56 8.02 -14.91
N GLY A 184 -5.15 8.35 -13.68
CA GLY A 184 -5.76 7.88 -12.43
C GLY A 184 -5.66 6.38 -12.14
N ARG A 185 -4.90 5.60 -12.93
CA ARG A 185 -4.86 4.13 -12.84
C ARG A 185 -3.78 3.56 -11.91
N CYS A 186 -3.17 4.39 -11.07
CA CYS A 186 -2.01 3.98 -10.27
C CYS A 186 -2.24 2.72 -9.42
N ASN A 187 -3.45 2.54 -8.88
CA ASN A 187 -3.80 1.38 -8.05
C ASN A 187 -4.05 0.08 -8.85
N PHE A 188 -3.98 0.14 -10.17
CA PHE A 188 -4.19 -1.01 -11.07
C PHE A 188 -2.97 -1.30 -11.95
N GLY A 189 -1.81 -0.71 -11.60
CA GLY A 189 -0.62 -0.68 -12.42
C GLY A 189 -0.62 0.50 -13.39
N CYS A 190 0.56 1.11 -13.60
CA CYS A 190 0.68 2.29 -14.44
C CYS A 190 0.83 1.89 -15.93
N PRO A 191 -0.17 2.18 -16.80
CA PRO A 191 -0.11 1.79 -18.22
C PRO A 191 0.95 2.56 -19.01
N HIS A 192 1.40 3.69 -18.47
CA HIS A 192 2.37 4.58 -19.13
C HIS A 192 3.79 4.44 -18.56
N GLN A 193 4.01 3.49 -17.65
CA GLN A 193 5.30 3.30 -16.95
C GLN A 193 5.81 4.57 -16.25
N ALA A 194 4.95 5.58 -16.09
CA ALA A 194 5.29 6.85 -15.48
C ALA A 194 5.49 6.73 -13.97
N LYS A 195 4.73 5.85 -13.29
CA LYS A 195 4.95 5.55 -11.88
C LYS A 195 6.17 4.62 -11.74
N ARG A 196 7.20 5.09 -11.07
CA ARG A 196 8.49 4.41 -10.88
C ARG A 196 8.46 3.46 -9.68
N SER A 197 7.46 2.56 -9.68
CA SER A 197 7.41 1.45 -8.72
C SER A 197 8.65 0.55 -8.85
N VAL A 198 8.94 -0.27 -7.85
CA VAL A 198 10.23 -0.98 -7.79
C VAL A 198 10.41 -2.01 -8.90
N ASP A 199 9.35 -2.45 -9.56
CA ASP A 199 9.41 -3.28 -10.77
C ASP A 199 9.94 -2.51 -12.01
N LEU A 200 9.87 -1.17 -11.99
CA LEU A 200 10.37 -0.26 -13.03
C LEU A 200 11.63 0.53 -12.61
N SER A 201 12.05 0.42 -11.36
CA SER A 201 13.22 1.15 -10.84
C SER A 201 14.28 0.20 -10.30
N TYR A 202 14.16 -0.27 -9.08
CA TYR A 202 15.18 -1.07 -8.40
C TYR A 202 15.37 -2.49 -8.95
N LEU A 203 14.30 -3.21 -9.30
CA LEU A 203 14.43 -4.60 -9.79
C LEU A 203 15.16 -4.70 -11.15
N PRO A 204 14.88 -3.83 -12.15
CA PRO A 204 15.70 -3.81 -13.37
C PRO A 204 17.17 -3.55 -13.08
N GLN A 205 17.48 -2.57 -12.21
CA GLN A 205 18.87 -2.27 -11.84
C GLN A 205 19.55 -3.47 -11.16
N ALA A 206 18.84 -4.16 -10.25
CA ALA A 206 19.36 -5.40 -9.63
C ALA A 206 19.68 -6.47 -10.68
N VAL A 207 18.79 -6.67 -11.66
CA VAL A 207 18.96 -7.63 -12.74
C VAL A 207 20.14 -7.26 -13.66
N ASP A 208 20.30 -5.98 -14.00
CA ASP A 208 21.42 -5.48 -14.80
C ASP A 208 22.76 -5.70 -14.07
N LYS A 209 22.75 -5.76 -12.74
CA LYS A 209 23.92 -6.06 -11.88
C LYS A 209 24.05 -7.56 -11.54
N GLY A 210 23.30 -8.43 -12.18
CA GLY A 210 23.48 -9.87 -12.04
C GLY A 210 22.44 -10.59 -11.19
N ALA A 211 21.48 -9.90 -10.56
CA ALA A 211 20.46 -10.55 -9.76
C ALA A 211 19.48 -11.39 -10.58
N CYS A 212 18.94 -12.44 -9.94
CA CYS A 212 17.85 -13.26 -10.47
C CYS A 212 16.55 -12.98 -9.74
N VAL A 213 15.46 -12.82 -10.46
CA VAL A 213 14.11 -12.65 -9.89
C VAL A 213 13.22 -13.81 -10.35
N TRP A 214 12.76 -14.61 -9.41
CA TRP A 214 11.87 -15.74 -9.67
C TRP A 214 10.46 -15.45 -9.18
N SER A 215 9.50 -15.46 -10.08
CA SER A 215 8.06 -15.37 -9.81
C SER A 215 7.43 -16.74 -9.59
N HIS A 216 6.21 -16.77 -9.02
CA HIS A 216 5.45 -18.00 -8.70
C HIS A 216 6.14 -18.91 -7.67
N CYS A 217 6.88 -18.31 -6.72
CA CYS A 217 7.65 -18.97 -5.67
C CYS A 217 7.04 -18.65 -4.29
N LEU A 218 6.17 -19.51 -3.78
CA LEU A 218 5.62 -19.40 -2.43
C LEU A 218 6.62 -19.93 -1.41
N ILE A 219 7.15 -19.06 -0.55
CA ILE A 219 8.02 -19.47 0.56
C ILE A 219 7.17 -19.73 1.79
N GLU A 220 7.35 -20.93 2.38
CA GLU A 220 6.58 -21.37 3.54
C GLU A 220 7.38 -21.30 4.83
N ARG A 221 8.71 -21.50 4.77
CA ARG A 221 9.58 -21.53 5.96
C ARG A 221 11.05 -21.34 5.63
N LEU A 222 11.81 -20.96 6.64
CA LEU A 222 13.27 -20.96 6.65
C LEU A 222 13.80 -22.39 6.83
N VAL A 223 15.00 -22.63 6.32
CA VAL A 223 15.82 -23.80 6.65
C VAL A 223 16.85 -23.38 7.68
N LEU A 224 16.78 -23.98 8.86
CA LEU A 224 17.69 -23.70 9.95
C LEU A 224 18.69 -24.84 10.14
N LYS A 225 19.96 -24.50 10.35
CA LYS A 225 21.01 -25.44 10.74
C LYS A 225 21.85 -24.84 11.87
N ARG A 226 21.86 -25.49 13.03
CA ARG A 226 22.57 -25.00 14.22
C ARG A 226 22.22 -23.53 14.57
N GLY A 227 20.93 -23.19 14.54
CA GLY A 227 20.45 -21.84 14.87
C GLY A 227 20.63 -20.78 13.77
N ARG A 228 21.27 -21.09 12.65
CA ARG A 228 21.46 -20.17 11.50
C ARG A 228 20.49 -20.49 10.36
N ALA A 229 19.96 -19.47 9.70
CA ALA A 229 19.23 -19.63 8.46
C ALA A 229 20.24 -19.96 7.33
N VAL A 230 20.03 -21.10 6.65
CA VAL A 230 20.88 -21.59 5.56
C VAL A 230 20.08 -21.73 4.26
N GLY A 231 18.91 -21.13 4.19
CA GLY A 231 18.08 -21.14 3.00
C GLY A 231 16.58 -21.09 3.33
N VAL A 232 15.77 -21.35 2.33
CA VAL A 232 14.31 -21.34 2.40
C VAL A 232 13.70 -22.55 1.71
N LYS A 233 12.49 -22.93 2.14
CA LYS A 233 11.65 -23.97 1.51
C LYS A 233 10.26 -23.46 1.23
N GLY A 234 9.67 -24.00 0.15
CA GLY A 234 8.34 -23.61 -0.26
C GLY A 234 7.78 -24.46 -1.38
N ARG A 235 6.85 -23.87 -2.11
CA ARG A 235 6.12 -24.49 -3.21
C ARG A 235 6.17 -23.63 -4.46
N LEU A 236 6.00 -24.28 -5.61
CA LEU A 236 5.78 -23.60 -6.89
C LEU A 236 4.31 -23.38 -7.09
N LEU A 237 3.96 -22.23 -7.67
CA LEU A 237 2.57 -21.88 -7.98
C LEU A 237 2.28 -22.08 -9.47
N ASP A 238 1.04 -22.42 -9.77
CA ASP A 238 0.44 -22.30 -11.09
C ASP A 238 -0.64 -21.22 -11.01
N GLY A 239 -0.29 -20.01 -11.41
CA GLY A 239 -1.09 -18.81 -11.16
C GLY A 239 -1.28 -18.54 -9.67
N LYS A 240 -2.49 -18.68 -9.13
CA LYS A 240 -2.81 -18.48 -7.72
C LYS A 240 -2.61 -19.73 -6.86
N TYR A 241 -2.62 -20.89 -7.47
CA TYR A 241 -2.74 -22.17 -6.77
C TYR A 241 -1.37 -22.82 -6.58
N VAL A 242 -1.23 -23.49 -5.44
CA VAL A 242 -0.04 -24.31 -5.20
C VAL A 242 -0.09 -25.52 -6.16
N ARG A 243 0.96 -25.69 -6.93
CA ARG A 243 1.11 -26.84 -7.80
C ARG A 243 1.26 -28.11 -6.95
N ARG A 244 0.34 -29.04 -7.09
CA ARG A 244 0.31 -30.28 -6.31
C ARG A 244 1.64 -31.06 -6.44
N GLY A 245 2.21 -31.45 -5.29
CA GLY A 245 3.47 -32.20 -5.24
C GLY A 245 4.72 -31.38 -5.59
N SER A 246 4.58 -30.06 -5.78
CA SER A 246 5.74 -29.21 -6.06
C SER A 246 6.60 -28.98 -4.83
N ARG A 247 7.90 -28.78 -5.05
CA ARG A 247 8.89 -28.45 -4.01
C ARG A 247 9.83 -27.37 -4.51
N LEU A 248 10.05 -26.36 -3.68
CA LEU A 248 11.07 -25.34 -3.86
C LEU A 248 12.03 -25.41 -2.68
N GLU A 249 13.31 -25.46 -2.96
CA GLU A 249 14.37 -25.38 -1.96
C GLU A 249 15.47 -24.44 -2.48
N VAL A 250 15.84 -23.47 -1.67
CA VAL A 250 16.97 -22.58 -1.98
C VAL A 250 17.95 -22.64 -0.82
N ARG A 251 19.21 -22.91 -1.13
CA ARG A 251 20.34 -22.81 -0.19
C ARG A 251 20.97 -21.45 -0.34
N ALA A 252 21.28 -20.80 0.78
CA ALA A 252 21.92 -19.50 0.75
C ALA A 252 22.77 -19.26 2.01
N ASN A 253 23.81 -18.45 1.87
CA ASN A 253 24.62 -17.99 2.99
C ASN A 253 23.89 -16.95 3.84
N THR A 254 23.07 -16.13 3.18
CA THR A 254 22.26 -15.08 3.81
C THR A 254 20.80 -15.17 3.34
N VAL A 255 19.87 -15.06 4.28
CA VAL A 255 18.43 -15.03 4.00
C VAL A 255 17.83 -13.71 4.47
N ILE A 256 17.24 -12.98 3.55
CA ILE A 256 16.59 -11.69 3.83
C ILE A 256 15.07 -11.85 3.70
N MET A 257 14.36 -11.53 4.77
CA MET A 257 12.90 -11.60 4.82
C MET A 257 12.28 -10.25 4.47
N ALA A 258 11.66 -10.17 3.30
CA ALA A 258 11.01 -8.97 2.76
C ALA A 258 9.59 -9.26 2.24
N ALA A 259 8.90 -10.25 2.81
CA ALA A 259 7.55 -10.66 2.43
C ALA A 259 6.44 -9.73 2.98
N GLY A 260 6.79 -8.51 3.35
CA GLY A 260 5.90 -7.52 3.94
C GLY A 260 5.53 -7.80 5.40
N ALA A 261 4.90 -6.80 6.04
CA ALA A 261 4.53 -6.86 7.46
C ALA A 261 3.54 -7.97 7.78
N TRP A 262 2.83 -8.49 6.79
CA TRP A 262 1.80 -9.52 6.93
C TRP A 262 2.38 -10.95 6.89
N HIS A 263 3.27 -11.24 5.93
CA HIS A 263 3.77 -12.60 5.70
C HIS A 263 5.15 -12.87 6.30
N THR A 264 6.00 -11.87 6.45
CA THR A 264 7.30 -12.05 7.12
C THR A 264 7.14 -12.65 8.51
N PRO A 265 6.27 -12.13 9.41
CA PRO A 265 6.05 -12.74 10.71
C PRO A 265 5.44 -14.14 10.64
N LEU A 266 4.56 -14.41 9.66
CA LEU A 266 3.98 -15.73 9.48
C LEU A 266 5.04 -16.78 9.14
N ILE A 267 5.94 -16.46 8.20
CA ILE A 267 7.03 -17.34 7.79
C ILE A 267 8.00 -17.58 8.96
N LEU A 268 8.35 -16.53 9.71
CA LEU A 268 9.19 -16.65 10.91
C LEU A 268 8.55 -17.55 11.96
N LYS A 269 7.29 -17.35 12.29
CA LYS A 269 6.54 -18.21 13.23
C LYS A 269 6.45 -19.66 12.78
N ARG A 270 6.26 -19.91 11.48
CA ARG A 270 6.25 -21.27 10.91
C ARG A 270 7.61 -21.94 10.98
N SER A 271 8.66 -21.15 11.00
CA SER A 271 10.05 -21.61 11.08
C SER A 271 10.56 -21.79 12.51
N GLY A 272 9.74 -21.44 13.52
CA GLY A 272 10.16 -21.45 14.92
C GLY A 272 11.19 -20.35 15.24
N VAL A 273 11.23 -19.27 14.44
CA VAL A 273 12.18 -18.17 14.59
C VAL A 273 11.50 -16.93 15.15
N GLY A 274 12.20 -16.25 16.03
CA GLY A 274 11.79 -14.99 16.63
C GLY A 274 11.20 -15.13 18.03
N GLY A 275 11.24 -14.02 18.77
CA GLY A 275 10.70 -13.94 20.13
C GLY A 275 9.19 -13.66 20.13
N ARG A 276 8.64 -13.40 21.33
CA ARG A 276 7.22 -13.13 21.55
C ARG A 276 6.68 -11.90 20.81
N LEU A 277 7.54 -11.00 20.31
CA LEU A 277 7.15 -9.79 19.59
C LEU A 277 6.89 -10.05 18.09
N VAL A 278 7.36 -11.17 17.52
CA VAL A 278 7.12 -11.48 16.11
C VAL A 278 5.63 -11.60 15.82
N GLY A 279 5.14 -10.77 14.90
CA GLY A 279 3.73 -10.67 14.52
C GLY A 279 2.85 -9.96 15.55
N ARG A 280 3.42 -9.15 16.44
CA ARG A 280 2.71 -8.24 17.35
C ARG A 280 2.96 -6.79 16.93
N ASN A 281 2.13 -5.88 17.46
CA ASN A 281 2.23 -4.44 17.22
C ASN A 281 2.11 -4.06 15.74
N LEU A 282 1.29 -4.76 14.98
CA LEU A 282 0.98 -4.36 13.60
C LEU A 282 0.26 -3.01 13.64
N THR A 283 0.81 -2.02 12.94
CA THR A 283 0.21 -0.71 12.67
C THR A 283 -0.38 -0.70 11.26
N LEU A 284 -1.53 -0.06 11.08
CA LEU A 284 -2.28 -0.10 9.81
C LEU A 284 -2.58 1.28 9.22
N HIS A 285 -2.26 2.38 9.91
CA HIS A 285 -2.68 3.75 9.57
C HIS A 285 -4.12 3.80 9.04
N PRO A 286 -5.12 3.51 9.88
CA PRO A 286 -6.52 3.44 9.47
C PRO A 286 -6.95 4.71 8.74
N ALA A 287 -7.68 4.53 7.64
CA ALA A 287 -8.11 5.63 6.78
C ALA A 287 -9.59 5.54 6.48
N PHE A 288 -10.22 6.70 6.36
CA PHE A 288 -11.58 6.85 5.85
C PHE A 288 -11.62 7.85 4.70
N LYS A 289 -12.68 7.77 3.92
CA LYS A 289 -13.01 8.73 2.87
C LYS A 289 -14.38 9.34 3.15
N VAL A 290 -14.55 10.57 2.72
CA VAL A 290 -15.82 11.25 2.64
C VAL A 290 -16.11 11.52 1.17
N LEU A 291 -17.35 11.25 0.74
CA LEU A 291 -17.88 11.63 -0.56
C LEU A 291 -18.71 12.89 -0.37
N ALA A 292 -18.61 13.81 -1.31
CA ALA A 292 -19.41 15.03 -1.29
C ALA A 292 -20.11 15.24 -2.64
N ARG A 293 -21.39 15.60 -2.63
CA ARG A 293 -22.17 15.87 -3.83
C ARG A 293 -22.22 17.38 -4.10
N PHE A 294 -21.99 17.70 -5.36
CA PHE A 294 -22.11 19.05 -5.91
C PHE A 294 -23.22 19.10 -6.95
N ASP A 295 -23.79 20.29 -7.20
CA ASP A 295 -24.78 20.46 -8.24
C ASP A 295 -24.16 20.32 -9.64
N GLU A 296 -22.96 20.89 -9.82
CA GLU A 296 -22.21 20.79 -11.06
C GLU A 296 -21.42 19.50 -11.15
N PRO A 297 -21.19 18.97 -12.35
CA PRO A 297 -20.32 17.80 -12.56
C PRO A 297 -18.90 18.06 -12.09
N VAL A 298 -18.40 17.20 -11.20
CA VAL A 298 -17.04 17.25 -10.68
C VAL A 298 -16.07 16.48 -11.59
N GLU A 299 -16.52 15.34 -12.10
CA GLU A 299 -15.66 14.42 -12.88
C GLU A 299 -14.27 14.20 -12.26
N GLY A 300 -14.23 13.97 -10.95
CA GLY A 300 -13.03 14.00 -10.11
C GLY A 300 -11.96 12.95 -10.40
N TRP A 301 -12.16 12.07 -11.40
CA TRP A 301 -11.27 10.99 -11.77
C TRP A 301 -10.21 11.34 -12.83
N ARG A 302 -10.14 12.58 -13.27
CA ARG A 302 -9.12 13.09 -14.21
C ARG A 302 -7.99 13.77 -13.43
N GLY A 303 -6.74 13.42 -13.71
CA GLY A 303 -5.57 13.99 -13.07
C GLY A 303 -4.74 12.95 -12.29
N ALA A 304 -3.81 13.40 -11.47
CA ALA A 304 -3.04 12.53 -10.58
C ALA A 304 -3.94 11.96 -9.48
N LEU A 305 -3.90 10.64 -9.27
CA LEU A 305 -4.80 9.93 -8.35
C LEU A 305 -4.74 10.47 -6.91
N GLN A 306 -3.56 10.86 -6.46
CA GLN A 306 -3.31 11.55 -5.19
C GLN A 306 -2.41 12.74 -5.49
N ALA A 307 -2.83 13.95 -5.12
CA ALA A 307 -2.18 15.17 -5.61
C ALA A 307 -1.90 16.22 -4.54
N ALA A 308 -2.69 16.29 -3.47
CA ALA A 308 -2.54 17.27 -2.40
C ALA A 308 -2.86 16.68 -1.03
N TYR A 309 -2.41 17.33 0.03
CA TYR A 309 -2.69 16.94 1.41
C TYR A 309 -2.77 18.16 2.33
N VAL A 310 -3.36 17.95 3.49
CA VAL A 310 -3.44 18.91 4.60
C VAL A 310 -2.84 18.24 5.83
N ASP A 311 -1.79 18.82 6.37
CA ASP A 311 -1.10 18.36 7.58
C ASP A 311 -1.39 19.24 8.82
N HIS A 312 -2.31 20.17 8.70
CA HIS A 312 -2.71 21.06 9.80
C HIS A 312 -3.05 20.33 11.11
N PHE A 313 -3.50 19.08 11.01
CA PHE A 313 -3.87 18.24 12.15
C PHE A 313 -2.83 17.18 12.48
N GLU A 314 -1.61 17.30 12.00
CA GLU A 314 -0.54 16.30 12.21
C GLU A 314 -0.22 16.11 13.70
N ALA A 315 -0.20 17.19 14.49
CA ALA A 315 -0.02 17.10 15.94
C ALA A 315 -1.10 16.28 16.65
N ALA A 316 -2.31 16.22 16.08
CA ALA A 316 -3.38 15.33 16.53
C ALA A 316 -3.28 13.91 15.92
N GLY A 317 -2.27 13.63 15.11
CA GLY A 317 -2.08 12.36 14.41
C GLY A 317 -3.06 12.15 13.27
N ILE A 318 -3.50 13.20 12.58
CA ILE A 318 -4.43 13.17 11.44
C ILE A 318 -3.78 13.86 10.25
N THR A 319 -3.77 13.20 9.10
CA THR A 319 -3.39 13.79 7.81
C THR A 319 -4.53 13.62 6.82
N LEU A 320 -4.96 14.69 6.15
CA LEU A 320 -5.97 14.61 5.09
C LEU A 320 -5.26 14.54 3.75
N VAL A 321 -5.66 13.60 2.89
CA VAL A 321 -4.98 13.29 1.63
C VAL A 321 -5.96 13.30 0.47
N GLY A 322 -5.68 14.12 -0.55
CA GLY A 322 -6.45 14.17 -1.79
C GLY A 322 -6.31 12.88 -2.56
N LEU A 323 -7.45 12.29 -2.91
CA LEU A 323 -7.49 11.09 -3.73
C LEU A 323 -8.75 11.07 -4.58
N PHE A 324 -8.73 10.27 -5.62
CA PHE A 324 -9.93 9.82 -6.31
C PHE A 324 -9.82 8.33 -6.65
N ILE A 325 -10.93 7.74 -7.04
CA ILE A 325 -11.01 6.36 -7.51
C ILE A 325 -11.81 6.34 -8.83
N PRO A 326 -11.65 5.32 -9.68
CA PRO A 326 -12.42 5.22 -10.91
C PRO A 326 -13.93 5.32 -10.68
N PRO A 327 -14.71 5.89 -11.62
CA PRO A 327 -16.15 6.17 -11.45
C PRO A 327 -16.96 4.96 -10.99
N ALA A 328 -16.69 3.77 -11.54
CA ALA A 328 -17.36 2.53 -11.13
C ALA A 328 -17.14 2.19 -9.65
N LEU A 329 -15.95 2.49 -9.11
CA LEU A 329 -15.66 2.29 -7.69
C LEU A 329 -16.22 3.40 -6.83
N VAL A 330 -16.36 4.63 -7.34
CA VAL A 330 -17.09 5.71 -6.67
C VAL A 330 -18.52 5.29 -6.49
N GLY A 331 -19.21 4.89 -7.57
CA GLY A 331 -20.58 4.40 -7.50
C GLY A 331 -20.75 3.23 -6.53
N ALA A 332 -19.87 2.23 -6.61
CA ALA A 332 -19.92 1.07 -5.71
C ALA A 332 -19.69 1.42 -4.22
N SER A 333 -19.12 2.59 -3.92
CA SER A 333 -18.83 3.03 -2.55
C SER A 333 -19.85 4.02 -1.99
N THR A 334 -20.87 4.37 -2.74
CA THR A 334 -22.01 5.18 -2.25
C THR A 334 -22.91 4.34 -1.33
N PRO A 335 -23.54 4.96 -0.30
CA PRO A 335 -24.41 4.26 0.62
C PRO A 335 -25.74 3.86 -0.01
N GLY A 336 -26.52 3.06 0.74
CA GLY A 336 -27.84 2.61 0.37
C GLY A 336 -27.88 1.21 -0.19
N ILE A 337 -29.09 0.67 -0.35
CA ILE A 337 -29.38 -0.67 -0.89
C ILE A 337 -30.47 -0.53 -1.97
N GLY A 338 -30.35 -1.28 -3.05
CA GLY A 338 -31.36 -1.36 -4.11
C GLY A 338 -31.59 -0.01 -4.82
N PRO A 339 -32.83 0.52 -4.86
CA PRO A 339 -33.15 1.78 -5.55
C PRO A 339 -32.37 2.99 -5.02
N GLU A 340 -32.16 3.08 -3.70
CA GLU A 340 -31.42 4.15 -3.06
C GLU A 340 -29.93 4.13 -3.48
N HIS A 341 -29.30 2.98 -3.42
CA HIS A 341 -27.91 2.83 -3.91
C HIS A 341 -27.80 3.19 -5.40
N ARG A 342 -28.75 2.77 -6.22
CA ARG A 342 -28.77 3.12 -7.65
C ARG A 342 -28.85 4.61 -7.85
N LYS A 343 -29.71 5.31 -7.08
CA LYS A 343 -29.83 6.78 -7.10
C LYS A 343 -28.49 7.42 -6.78
N HIS A 344 -27.84 7.04 -5.67
CA HIS A 344 -26.55 7.61 -5.28
C HIS A 344 -25.43 7.28 -6.28
N ALA A 345 -25.37 6.03 -6.77
CA ALA A 345 -24.36 5.61 -7.75
C ALA A 345 -24.49 6.36 -9.09
N SER A 346 -25.72 6.72 -9.51
CA SER A 346 -25.94 7.51 -10.73
C SER A 346 -25.39 8.94 -10.65
N MET A 347 -25.19 9.45 -9.42
CA MET A 347 -24.60 10.78 -9.17
C MET A 347 -23.07 10.79 -9.21
N ALA A 348 -22.41 9.66 -9.53
CA ALA A 348 -20.94 9.57 -9.55
C ALA A 348 -20.22 10.72 -10.28
N PRO A 349 -20.74 11.28 -11.40
CA PRO A 349 -20.14 12.46 -12.04
C PRO A 349 -20.10 13.71 -11.16
N ASN A 350 -21.05 13.86 -10.23
CA ASN A 350 -21.19 15.01 -9.34
C ASN A 350 -20.50 14.82 -7.99
N LEU A 351 -19.82 13.68 -7.79
CA LEU A 351 -19.18 13.34 -6.51
C LEU A 351 -17.71 13.72 -6.48
N ALA A 352 -17.33 14.47 -5.46
CA ALA A 352 -15.94 14.63 -5.01
C ALA A 352 -15.64 13.62 -3.90
N LEU A 353 -14.36 13.32 -3.74
CA LEU A 353 -13.87 12.35 -2.75
C LEU A 353 -12.56 12.84 -2.16
N PHE A 354 -12.43 12.75 -0.84
CA PHE A 354 -11.17 12.97 -0.14
C PHE A 354 -11.02 11.97 1.00
N GLY A 355 -9.77 11.69 1.41
CA GLY A 355 -9.46 10.74 2.47
C GLY A 355 -8.74 11.38 3.64
N GLY A 356 -8.84 10.73 4.80
CA GLY A 356 -8.04 11.06 5.97
C GLY A 356 -7.40 9.80 6.50
N ILE A 357 -6.19 9.95 7.06
CA ILE A 357 -5.36 8.88 7.62
C ILE A 357 -5.11 9.22 9.08
N ILE A 358 -5.16 8.22 9.94
CA ILE A 358 -4.80 8.35 11.35
C ILE A 358 -3.45 7.65 11.59
N HIS A 359 -2.53 8.35 12.24
CA HIS A 359 -1.35 7.75 12.83
C HIS A 359 -1.75 6.94 14.06
N ASP A 360 -1.84 5.61 13.91
CA ASP A 360 -2.24 4.71 14.96
C ASP A 360 -1.06 4.17 15.76
N GLN A 361 -1.33 3.80 17.01
CA GLN A 361 -0.32 3.22 17.90
C GLN A 361 -0.07 1.73 17.66
N GLY A 362 -0.73 1.12 16.67
CA GLY A 362 -0.70 -0.30 16.44
C GLY A 362 -1.75 -1.04 17.28
N GLY A 363 -1.52 -2.30 17.54
CA GLY A 363 -2.45 -3.19 18.26
C GLY A 363 -2.88 -4.38 17.43
N GLY A 364 -2.34 -4.52 16.21
CA GLY A 364 -2.55 -5.69 15.39
C GLY A 364 -1.69 -6.87 15.80
N THR A 365 -2.22 -8.07 15.61
CA THR A 365 -1.51 -9.32 15.86
C THR A 365 -1.71 -10.27 14.69
N ILE A 366 -0.59 -10.77 14.19
CA ILE A 366 -0.54 -11.77 13.11
C ILE A 366 -0.44 -13.14 13.75
N HIS A 367 -1.49 -13.94 13.59
CA HIS A 367 -1.55 -15.29 14.11
C HIS A 367 -1.16 -16.32 13.06
N ARG A 368 -0.56 -17.40 13.49
CA ARG A 368 -0.32 -18.56 12.63
C ARG A 368 -1.65 -19.22 12.29
N SER A 369 -1.83 -19.59 11.03
CA SER A 369 -2.94 -20.39 10.55
C SER A 369 -2.43 -21.68 9.92
N ILE A 370 -3.33 -22.65 9.70
CA ILE A 370 -3.06 -23.86 8.92
C ILE A 370 -3.00 -23.54 7.42
N ASP A 371 -3.71 -22.49 7.00
CA ASP A 371 -3.77 -22.04 5.63
C ASP A 371 -2.55 -21.17 5.26
N ARG A 372 -2.46 -20.85 3.98
CA ARG A 372 -1.41 -19.97 3.43
C ARG A 372 -1.46 -18.57 4.04
N GLU A 373 -2.64 -18.03 4.24
CA GLU A 373 -2.85 -16.70 4.80
C GLU A 373 -2.88 -16.73 6.34
N PRO A 374 -2.32 -15.72 7.03
CA PRO A 374 -2.45 -15.61 8.47
C PRO A 374 -3.85 -15.13 8.87
N VAL A 375 -4.27 -15.46 10.08
CA VAL A 375 -5.37 -14.75 10.74
C VAL A 375 -4.78 -13.51 11.39
N VAL A 376 -5.36 -12.35 11.10
CA VAL A 376 -4.90 -11.09 11.66
C VAL A 376 -6.01 -10.46 12.47
N THR A 377 -5.70 -10.10 13.71
CA THR A 377 -6.61 -9.38 14.60
C THR A 377 -6.07 -7.99 14.86
N TYR A 378 -6.97 -7.02 15.07
CA TYR A 378 -6.59 -5.64 15.32
C TYR A 378 -7.44 -5.03 16.44
N ARG A 379 -6.76 -4.48 17.45
CA ARG A 379 -7.41 -3.75 18.55
C ARG A 379 -6.90 -2.31 18.52
N MET A 380 -7.69 -1.44 17.95
CA MET A 380 -7.37 -0.01 17.88
C MET A 380 -7.42 0.62 19.27
N ALA A 381 -6.44 1.44 19.60
CA ALA A 381 -6.42 2.17 20.85
C ALA A 381 -7.63 3.14 20.97
N ALA A 382 -8.12 3.38 22.18
CA ALA A 382 -9.26 4.25 22.41
C ALA A 382 -8.99 5.69 21.89
N ARG A 383 -7.77 6.19 22.12
CA ARG A 383 -7.36 7.51 21.65
C ARG A 383 -7.37 7.62 20.13
N ASP A 384 -7.04 6.55 19.41
CA ASP A 384 -7.03 6.55 17.94
C ASP A 384 -8.47 6.53 17.40
N ARG A 385 -9.36 5.74 18.04
CA ARG A 385 -10.80 5.76 17.70
C ARG A 385 -11.43 7.15 17.90
N ALA A 386 -11.04 7.85 18.97
CA ALA A 386 -11.56 9.20 19.25
C ALA A 386 -11.19 10.25 18.19
N ARG A 387 -10.19 9.98 17.35
CA ARG A 387 -9.78 10.89 16.25
C ARG A 387 -10.68 10.82 15.03
N PHE A 388 -11.39 9.70 14.83
CA PHE A 388 -12.21 9.51 13.63
C PHE A 388 -13.34 10.52 13.49
N PRO A 389 -14.18 10.81 14.50
CA PRO A 389 -15.21 11.82 14.39
C PRO A 389 -14.66 13.19 13.97
N THR A 390 -13.55 13.62 14.58
CA THR A 390 -12.86 14.86 14.23
C THR A 390 -12.39 14.87 12.79
N MET A 391 -11.70 13.81 12.36
CA MET A 391 -11.21 13.69 10.98
C MET A 391 -12.33 13.74 9.96
N VAL A 392 -13.41 12.99 10.19
CA VAL A 392 -14.56 12.92 9.28
C VAL A 392 -15.28 14.25 9.24
N ARG A 393 -15.50 14.91 10.40
CA ARG A 393 -16.12 16.23 10.49
C ARG A 393 -15.30 17.28 9.73
N ASN A 394 -13.99 17.31 9.92
CA ASN A 394 -13.11 18.25 9.21
C ASN A 394 -13.19 18.08 7.69
N MET A 395 -13.20 16.85 7.18
CA MET A 395 -13.37 16.59 5.75
C MET A 395 -14.74 17.07 5.23
N ALA A 396 -15.81 16.81 5.98
CA ALA A 396 -17.15 17.24 5.62
C ALA A 396 -17.27 18.78 5.59
N GLN A 397 -16.75 19.47 6.64
CA GLN A 397 -16.71 20.93 6.70
C GLN A 397 -15.97 21.52 5.50
N THR A 398 -14.84 20.91 5.11
CA THR A 398 -14.06 21.34 3.94
C THR A 398 -14.91 21.29 2.67
N PHE A 399 -15.67 20.21 2.46
CA PHE A 399 -16.51 20.10 1.29
C PHE A 399 -17.69 21.06 1.31
N PHE A 400 -18.32 21.31 2.46
CA PHE A 400 -19.37 22.32 2.58
C PHE A 400 -18.82 23.73 2.33
N ALA A 401 -17.63 24.06 2.82
CA ALA A 401 -16.96 25.32 2.52
C ALA A 401 -16.65 25.48 1.01
N ALA A 402 -16.47 24.37 0.28
CA ALA A 402 -16.32 24.35 -1.16
C ALA A 402 -17.65 24.41 -1.93
N GLY A 403 -18.80 24.39 -1.26
CA GLY A 403 -20.12 24.47 -1.86
C GLY A 403 -20.82 23.13 -2.10
N ALA A 404 -20.39 22.06 -1.41
CA ALA A 404 -21.10 20.79 -1.46
C ALA A 404 -22.52 20.92 -0.90
N ARG A 405 -23.48 20.19 -1.46
CA ARG A 405 -24.89 20.15 -1.01
C ARG A 405 -25.10 19.15 0.10
N GLU A 406 -24.41 18.01 0.01
CA GLU A 406 -24.49 16.93 0.98
C GLU A 406 -23.20 16.13 0.99
N VAL A 407 -22.95 15.45 2.09
CA VAL A 407 -21.81 14.52 2.24
C VAL A 407 -22.31 13.13 2.64
N PHE A 408 -21.59 12.12 2.19
CA PHE A 408 -21.80 10.74 2.60
C PHE A 408 -20.65 10.35 3.55
N LEU A 409 -20.99 10.26 4.83
CA LEU A 409 -20.06 9.90 5.88
C LEU A 409 -19.82 8.38 5.91
N PRO A 410 -18.63 7.90 6.32
CA PRO A 410 -18.32 6.48 6.37
C PRO A 410 -18.95 5.80 7.60
N ILE A 411 -20.24 6.02 7.81
CA ILE A 411 -21.03 5.49 8.94
C ILE A 411 -22.12 4.59 8.39
N PHE A 412 -22.09 3.33 8.82
CA PHE A 412 -23.08 2.36 8.35
C PHE A 412 -24.50 2.75 8.77
N GLY A 413 -25.43 2.70 7.82
CA GLY A 413 -26.84 3.05 8.05
C GLY A 413 -27.14 4.56 8.03
N MET A 414 -26.12 5.41 7.89
CA MET A 414 -26.32 6.86 7.74
C MET A 414 -26.47 7.21 6.26
N GLY A 415 -27.51 8.00 5.94
CA GLY A 415 -27.73 8.56 4.62
C GLY A 415 -26.84 9.75 4.31
N ALA A 416 -27.23 10.53 3.31
CA ALA A 416 -26.60 11.81 3.02
C ALA A 416 -26.87 12.81 4.17
N VAL A 417 -25.88 13.62 4.48
CA VAL A 417 -25.94 14.67 5.52
C VAL A 417 -25.67 16.01 4.87
N ASP A 418 -26.52 16.99 5.12
CA ASP A 418 -26.30 18.39 4.74
C ASP A 418 -25.51 19.17 5.81
N ALA A 419 -25.30 20.45 5.59
CA ALA A 419 -24.50 21.28 6.50
C ALA A 419 -25.15 21.39 7.89
N ASP A 420 -26.47 21.46 7.96
CA ASP A 420 -27.21 21.59 9.24
C ASP A 420 -27.15 20.25 10.01
N GLY A 421 -27.28 19.12 9.32
CA GLY A 421 -27.20 17.81 9.91
C GLY A 421 -25.78 17.44 10.40
N LEU A 422 -24.73 18.10 9.91
CA LEU A 422 -23.37 17.90 10.42
C LEU A 422 -23.14 18.57 11.78
N ALA A 423 -23.92 19.60 12.11
CA ALA A 423 -23.78 20.37 13.35
C ALA A 423 -24.39 19.63 14.58
N GLY A 424 -25.35 18.75 14.36
CA GLY A 424 -25.99 17.91 15.38
C GLY A 424 -25.26 16.59 15.59
#